data_5952c3d295ca2713756dca67f20701b1
#
_entry.id   5952c3d295ca2713756dca67f20701b1
#
_cell.length_a   1.000
_cell.length_b   1.000
_cell.length_c   1.000
_cell.angle_alpha   90.00
_cell.angle_beta   90.00
_cell.angle_gamma   90.00
#
_symmetry.space_group_name_H-M   'P 1'
#
loop_
_entity.id
_entity.type
_entity.pdbx_description
1 polymer ?
#
loop_
_entity_poly.entity_id
_entity_poly.type
_entity_poly.pdbx_seq_one_letter_code
_entity_poly.pdbx_strand_id
1 'polypeptide(L)'
;MSTGIANTQLLDLLQTTTAHYPWDGKFAALFETRSFPGINEFLSRRHETVEGGTTYDWRVKYKRGGQASAVEINDTIDPSVVNVLATASVPWRQYNTHWTVNRREMLRNKGRAKLIELVKVRRFDAMEDLAELLEGHLWANLPSANTTFVWPVPYWLPQATSTTHTTGWVGQNPVDSGGTSLSDCAGIDASSATYDLWRSYQSIWGADGANGSAPSFTAGDLAKIRAMFRALKFEAPFMVKDNSPARALRYYANDTTIGAFETIADSRNDNIGFDIAKVAENIAIKGVPVSYVAKLDTDTTNPLYAINHNFFRCLVLKGDYLRESEPMNDVTQHNTFTTHVDLTVQTQMKDRRRGGGVICRPA
;
A
#
# COMPACT_ATOMS: atom_id res chain seq x y z
N MET A 1 3.02 -17.86 -27.64
CA MET A 1 3.58 -19.22 -27.71
C MET A 1 3.97 -19.62 -26.29
N SER A 2 3.18 -20.51 -25.67
CA SER A 2 3.52 -21.04 -24.35
C SER A 2 4.70 -22.00 -24.54
N THR A 3 5.87 -21.64 -24.06
CA THR A 3 7.00 -22.56 -23.94
C THR A 3 6.63 -23.59 -22.88
N GLY A 4 6.23 -24.78 -23.30
CA GLY A 4 6.03 -25.90 -22.39
C GLY A 4 7.28 -26.10 -21.52
N ILE A 5 7.08 -26.44 -20.26
CA ILE A 5 8.17 -26.73 -19.30
C ILE A 5 9.13 -27.71 -19.97
N ALA A 6 10.39 -27.33 -20.10
CA ALA A 6 11.40 -28.20 -20.69
C ALA A 6 11.49 -29.51 -19.88
N ASN A 7 11.73 -30.62 -20.57
CA ASN A 7 11.85 -31.95 -19.93
C ASN A 7 12.87 -31.99 -18.76
N THR A 8 13.89 -31.15 -18.81
CA THR A 8 14.88 -30.96 -17.74
C THR A 8 14.30 -30.33 -16.49
N GLN A 9 13.42 -29.32 -16.65
CA GLN A 9 12.76 -28.64 -15.52
C GLN A 9 11.74 -29.59 -14.84
N LEU A 10 11.10 -30.46 -15.64
CA LEU A 10 10.16 -31.46 -15.14
C LEU A 10 10.88 -32.59 -14.39
N LEU A 11 12.09 -32.97 -14.82
CA LEU A 11 12.97 -33.92 -14.15
C LEU A 11 13.51 -33.33 -12.83
N ASP A 12 13.90 -32.07 -12.83
CA ASP A 12 14.42 -31.36 -11.67
C ASP A 12 13.34 -31.23 -10.58
N LEU A 13 12.13 -30.85 -10.99
CA LEU A 13 10.97 -30.77 -10.07
C LEU A 13 10.60 -32.15 -9.51
N LEU A 14 10.64 -33.20 -10.35
CA LEU A 14 10.41 -34.58 -9.92
C LEU A 14 11.50 -35.10 -8.97
N GLN A 15 12.75 -34.73 -9.20
CA GLN A 15 13.85 -35.08 -8.29
C GLN A 15 13.71 -34.36 -6.97
N THR A 16 13.33 -33.09 -6.98
CA THR A 16 13.14 -32.30 -5.76
C THR A 16 11.94 -32.82 -4.93
N THR A 17 10.85 -33.22 -5.59
CA THR A 17 9.65 -33.75 -4.90
C THR A 17 9.77 -35.24 -4.52
N THR A 18 10.68 -36.01 -5.14
CA THR A 18 10.89 -37.44 -4.82
C THR A 18 12.08 -37.67 -3.90
N ALA A 19 12.96 -36.70 -3.70
CA ALA A 19 14.02 -36.80 -2.72
C ALA A 19 13.42 -36.95 -1.32
N HIS A 20 13.92 -37.92 -0.57
CA HIS A 20 13.51 -38.15 0.82
C HIS A 20 14.23 -37.14 1.70
N TYR A 21 13.57 -36.01 1.98
CA TYR A 21 14.10 -35.03 2.92
C TYR A 21 13.84 -35.51 4.36
N PRO A 22 14.88 -35.69 5.18
CA PRO A 22 14.73 -36.13 6.59
C PRO A 22 14.16 -35.02 7.49
N TRP A 23 13.74 -33.92 6.95
CA TRP A 23 13.17 -32.80 7.69
C TRP A 23 11.64 -32.75 7.55
N ASP A 24 10.97 -32.67 8.65
CA ASP A 24 9.55 -32.52 9.00
C ASP A 24 8.56 -31.98 7.93
N GLY A 25 8.72 -32.34 6.65
CA GLY A 25 7.75 -31.98 5.60
C GLY A 25 7.65 -30.48 5.30
N LYS A 26 8.59 -29.67 5.78
CA LYS A 26 8.68 -28.24 5.46
C LYS A 26 9.82 -28.04 4.48
N PHE A 27 9.48 -27.62 3.25
CA PHE A 27 10.50 -27.12 2.34
C PHE A 27 10.91 -25.71 2.80
N ALA A 28 12.22 -25.44 2.79
CA ALA A 28 12.71 -24.09 3.05
C ALA A 28 12.48 -23.26 1.80
N ALA A 29 11.55 -22.33 1.85
CA ALA A 29 11.38 -21.35 0.80
C ALA A 29 12.57 -20.37 0.88
N LEU A 30 13.46 -20.43 -0.12
CA LEU A 30 14.59 -19.51 -0.23
C LEU A 30 14.17 -18.05 -0.39
N PHE A 31 12.89 -17.81 -0.67
CA PHE A 31 12.28 -16.50 -0.89
C PHE A 31 11.48 -15.97 0.31
N GLU A 32 11.38 -16.71 1.40
CA GLU A 32 10.61 -16.31 2.61
C GLU A 32 11.11 -15.03 3.30
N THR A 33 12.26 -14.52 2.93
CA THR A 33 12.84 -13.32 3.56
C THR A 33 12.21 -12.01 3.11
N ARG A 34 11.31 -12.02 2.13
CA ARG A 34 10.60 -10.81 1.70
C ARG A 34 9.34 -10.62 2.53
N SER A 35 9.42 -9.70 3.48
CA SER A 35 8.24 -9.19 4.15
C SER A 35 7.38 -8.40 3.16
N PHE A 36 6.07 -8.72 3.08
CA PHE A 36 5.08 -7.95 2.34
C PHE A 36 4.24 -7.11 3.31
N PRO A 37 4.80 -5.99 3.83
CA PRO A 37 4.15 -5.22 4.88
C PRO A 37 2.83 -4.58 4.42
N GLY A 38 2.72 -4.17 3.15
CA GLY A 38 1.51 -3.62 2.57
C GLY A 38 0.39 -4.66 2.51
N ILE A 39 0.63 -5.80 1.90
CA ILE A 39 -0.36 -6.89 1.79
C ILE A 39 -0.79 -7.37 3.18
N ASN A 40 0.15 -7.56 4.09
CA ASN A 40 -0.16 -8.06 5.42
C ASN A 40 -1.06 -7.09 6.20
N GLU A 41 -0.77 -5.80 6.15
CA GLU A 41 -1.56 -4.81 6.89
C GLU A 41 -2.86 -4.44 6.17
N PHE A 42 -2.86 -4.26 4.84
CA PHE A 42 -4.02 -3.81 4.10
C PHE A 42 -5.01 -4.92 3.79
N LEU A 43 -4.53 -6.04 3.28
CA LEU A 43 -5.39 -7.11 2.79
C LEU A 43 -5.72 -8.11 3.90
N SER A 44 -4.71 -8.61 4.64
CA SER A 44 -4.96 -9.66 5.61
C SER A 44 -5.63 -9.17 6.88
N ARG A 45 -5.28 -7.96 7.36
CA ARG A 45 -5.77 -7.45 8.64
C ARG A 45 -6.92 -6.46 8.55
N ARG A 46 -7.04 -5.68 7.49
CA ARG A 46 -7.90 -4.49 7.43
C ARG A 46 -8.69 -4.32 6.14
N HIS A 47 -9.07 -5.42 5.50
CA HIS A 47 -9.95 -5.34 4.35
C HIS A 47 -11.41 -5.12 4.78
N GLU A 48 -12.16 -4.43 3.95
CA GLU A 48 -13.61 -4.24 4.07
C GLU A 48 -14.29 -4.99 2.91
N THR A 49 -15.18 -5.91 3.23
CA THR A 49 -15.92 -6.67 2.22
C THR A 49 -17.15 -5.90 1.76
N VAL A 50 -17.29 -5.72 0.45
CA VAL A 50 -18.39 -5.01 -0.20
C VAL A 50 -19.27 -5.98 -0.97
N GLU A 51 -20.58 -5.84 -0.89
CA GLU A 51 -21.53 -6.83 -1.45
C GLU A 51 -21.68 -6.79 -2.97
N GLY A 52 -21.31 -5.67 -3.63
CA GLY A 52 -21.43 -5.54 -5.10
C GLY A 52 -21.35 -4.10 -5.57
N GLY A 53 -21.58 -3.91 -6.87
CA GLY A 53 -21.52 -2.61 -7.57
C GLY A 53 -20.44 -2.59 -8.66
N THR A 54 -20.61 -1.74 -9.66
CA THR A 54 -19.59 -1.51 -10.71
C THR A 54 -18.46 -0.62 -10.21
N THR A 55 -18.79 0.29 -9.31
CA THR A 55 -17.89 1.20 -8.60
C THR A 55 -18.26 1.22 -7.12
N TYR A 56 -17.30 1.63 -6.30
CA TYR A 56 -17.57 1.91 -4.90
C TYR A 56 -17.55 3.41 -4.68
N ASP A 57 -18.69 3.95 -4.27
CA ASP A 57 -18.90 5.39 -4.12
C ASP A 57 -19.12 5.75 -2.66
N TRP A 58 -18.52 6.87 -2.22
CA TRP A 58 -18.76 7.40 -0.88
C TRP A 58 -18.80 8.93 -0.88
N ARG A 59 -19.43 9.50 0.12
CA ARG A 59 -19.55 10.95 0.26
C ARG A 59 -18.40 11.50 1.09
N VAL A 60 -17.81 12.58 0.61
CA VAL A 60 -16.71 13.29 1.24
C VAL A 60 -17.09 14.73 1.51
N LYS A 61 -16.81 15.22 2.71
CA LYS A 61 -16.94 16.64 3.02
C LYS A 61 -15.70 17.36 2.47
N TYR A 62 -15.86 18.15 1.42
CA TYR A 62 -14.75 18.78 0.70
C TYR A 62 -14.46 20.22 1.13
N LYS A 63 -15.41 20.90 1.76
CA LYS A 63 -15.22 22.28 2.25
C LYS A 63 -15.98 22.52 3.55
N ARG A 64 -15.70 23.66 4.17
CA ARG A 64 -16.47 24.16 5.31
C ARG A 64 -17.61 25.01 4.82
N GLY A 65 -18.72 25.00 5.51
CA GLY A 65 -19.91 25.83 5.16
C GLY A 65 -19.67 27.33 5.29
N GLY A 66 -18.84 27.73 6.25
CA GLY A 66 -18.49 29.16 6.44
C GLY A 66 -19.64 30.05 6.95
N GLN A 67 -20.71 29.44 7.46
CA GLN A 67 -21.92 30.17 7.88
C GLN A 67 -21.86 30.69 9.33
N ALA A 68 -20.81 30.38 10.08
CA ALA A 68 -20.66 30.87 11.43
C ALA A 68 -20.19 32.32 11.41
N SER A 69 -20.96 33.22 11.99
CA SER A 69 -20.62 34.64 12.16
C SER A 69 -20.89 35.08 13.61
N ALA A 70 -20.12 36.02 14.07
CA ALA A 70 -20.47 36.75 15.29
C ALA A 70 -21.45 37.86 14.88
N VAL A 71 -22.58 37.94 15.56
CA VAL A 71 -23.66 38.88 15.24
C VAL A 71 -23.93 39.80 16.40
N GLU A 72 -24.28 41.04 16.11
CA GLU A 72 -24.77 42.00 17.10
C GLU A 72 -26.29 41.92 17.21
N ILE A 73 -26.86 42.61 18.21
CA ILE A 73 -28.30 42.71 18.39
C ILE A 73 -28.89 43.45 17.18
N ASN A 74 -29.80 42.80 16.43
CA ASN A 74 -30.43 43.29 15.19
C ASN A 74 -29.61 43.07 13.88
N ASP A 75 -28.56 42.30 13.86
CA ASP A 75 -27.92 41.91 12.60
C ASP A 75 -28.79 40.98 11.76
N THR A 76 -28.72 41.16 10.45
CA THR A 76 -29.39 40.31 9.48
C THR A 76 -28.57 39.09 9.21
N ILE A 77 -29.09 37.90 9.48
CA ILE A 77 -28.44 36.62 9.18
C ILE A 77 -28.87 36.16 7.80
N ASP A 78 -27.93 35.80 6.94
CA ASP A 78 -28.19 35.16 5.65
C ASP A 78 -28.32 33.64 5.84
N PRO A 79 -29.49 33.02 5.70
CA PRO A 79 -29.71 31.58 5.88
C PRO A 79 -29.38 30.76 4.63
N SER A 80 -28.31 31.08 3.89
CA SER A 80 -27.96 30.37 2.68
C SER A 80 -27.52 28.91 2.94
N VAL A 81 -27.94 27.99 2.07
CA VAL A 81 -27.54 26.56 2.13
C VAL A 81 -26.31 26.34 1.25
N VAL A 82 -25.21 25.96 1.85
CA VAL A 82 -23.97 25.67 1.13
C VAL A 82 -23.80 24.15 0.95
N ASN A 83 -23.64 23.72 -0.32
CA ASN A 83 -23.28 22.32 -0.57
C ASN A 83 -21.83 22.07 -0.15
N VAL A 84 -21.62 21.12 0.78
CA VAL A 84 -20.31 20.79 1.35
C VAL A 84 -19.89 19.35 1.08
N LEU A 85 -20.71 18.57 0.36
CA LEU A 85 -20.48 17.15 0.08
C LEU A 85 -20.18 16.92 -1.40
N ALA A 86 -19.15 16.15 -1.67
CA ALA A 86 -18.84 15.58 -2.98
C ALA A 86 -18.86 14.05 -2.90
N THR A 87 -19.06 13.41 -4.05
CA THR A 87 -18.98 11.94 -4.16
C THR A 87 -17.61 11.57 -4.70
N ALA A 88 -16.90 10.72 -3.99
CA ALA A 88 -15.69 10.07 -4.47
C ALA A 88 -16.05 8.66 -4.95
N SER A 89 -15.38 8.18 -6.00
CA SER A 89 -15.67 6.92 -6.66
C SER A 89 -14.39 6.16 -7.01
N VAL A 90 -14.39 4.85 -6.82
CA VAL A 90 -13.29 3.97 -7.21
C VAL A 90 -13.81 2.77 -8.00
N PRO A 91 -13.20 2.43 -9.16
CA PRO A 91 -13.55 1.26 -9.93
C PRO A 91 -12.89 0.00 -9.35
N TRP A 92 -13.51 -1.16 -9.50
CA TRP A 92 -12.92 -2.44 -9.14
C TRP A 92 -11.75 -2.83 -10.04
N ARG A 93 -10.78 -3.55 -9.49
CA ARG A 93 -9.65 -4.14 -10.20
C ARG A 93 -9.57 -5.62 -9.90
N GLN A 94 -9.32 -6.40 -10.94
CA GLN A 94 -9.30 -7.86 -10.87
C GLN A 94 -7.86 -8.37 -11.01
N TYR A 95 -7.50 -9.28 -10.14
CA TYR A 95 -6.26 -10.02 -10.17
C TYR A 95 -6.56 -11.50 -10.30
N ASN A 96 -5.79 -12.17 -11.10
CA ASN A 96 -5.88 -13.61 -11.28
C ASN A 96 -4.48 -14.21 -11.20
N THR A 97 -4.37 -15.33 -10.52
CA THR A 97 -3.23 -16.24 -10.62
C THR A 97 -3.74 -17.64 -10.85
N HIS A 98 -2.88 -18.53 -11.33
CA HIS A 98 -3.27 -19.90 -11.58
C HIS A 98 -2.11 -20.86 -11.31
N TRP A 99 -2.43 -22.06 -10.95
CA TRP A 99 -1.49 -23.15 -10.85
C TRP A 99 -1.98 -24.33 -11.68
N THR A 100 -1.04 -25.07 -12.30
CA THR A 100 -1.33 -26.13 -13.23
C THR A 100 -0.67 -27.43 -12.80
N VAL A 101 -1.36 -28.55 -13.05
CA VAL A 101 -0.84 -29.90 -12.78
C VAL A 101 -1.05 -30.78 -14.00
N ASN A 102 0.02 -31.45 -14.45
CA ASN A 102 -0.07 -32.35 -15.58
C ASN A 102 -0.44 -33.78 -15.13
N ARG A 103 -1.40 -34.41 -15.80
CA ARG A 103 -1.85 -35.79 -15.48
C ARG A 103 -0.70 -36.80 -15.52
N ARG A 104 0.24 -36.66 -16.45
CA ARG A 104 1.40 -37.58 -16.57
C ARG A 104 2.33 -37.45 -15.37
N GLU A 105 2.45 -36.27 -14.83
CA GLU A 105 3.20 -35.98 -13.63
C GLU A 105 2.54 -36.62 -12.40
N MET A 106 1.22 -36.52 -12.28
CA MET A 106 0.45 -37.20 -11.24
C MET A 106 0.60 -38.71 -11.30
N LEU A 107 0.63 -39.28 -12.50
CA LEU A 107 0.81 -40.72 -12.69
C LEU A 107 2.23 -41.20 -12.37
N ARG A 108 3.26 -40.38 -12.59
CA ARG A 108 4.65 -40.68 -12.26
C ARG A 108 4.92 -40.54 -10.76
N ASN A 109 4.31 -39.57 -10.10
CA ASN A 109 4.34 -39.37 -8.64
C ASN A 109 3.34 -40.30 -7.94
N LYS A 110 3.49 -41.61 -8.10
CA LYS A 110 2.65 -42.61 -7.43
C LYS A 110 2.84 -42.53 -5.92
N GLY A 111 1.88 -42.00 -5.23
CA GLY A 111 1.82 -41.91 -3.78
C GLY A 111 1.01 -40.70 -3.33
N ARG A 112 0.00 -40.93 -2.50
CA ARG A 112 -0.92 -39.87 -2.03
C ARG A 112 -0.18 -38.71 -1.34
N ALA A 113 0.84 -39.00 -0.57
CA ALA A 113 1.63 -37.98 0.15
C ALA A 113 2.42 -37.09 -0.82
N LYS A 114 3.11 -37.66 -1.81
CA LYS A 114 3.92 -36.94 -2.82
C LYS A 114 3.07 -36.05 -3.73
N LEU A 115 1.88 -36.53 -4.10
CA LEU A 115 0.96 -35.76 -4.92
C LEU A 115 0.41 -34.53 -4.15
N ILE A 116 0.07 -34.73 -2.88
CA ILE A 116 -0.41 -33.63 -2.01
C ILE A 116 0.68 -32.56 -1.83
N GLU A 117 1.92 -32.98 -1.69
CA GLU A 117 3.07 -32.07 -1.52
C GLU A 117 3.30 -31.24 -2.79
N LEU A 118 3.28 -31.86 -3.97
CA LEU A 118 3.41 -31.17 -5.25
C LEU A 118 2.33 -30.09 -5.44
N VAL A 119 1.08 -30.42 -5.16
CA VAL A 119 -0.05 -29.49 -5.27
C VAL A 119 0.11 -28.34 -4.29
N LYS A 120 0.54 -28.60 -3.05
CA LYS A 120 0.77 -27.59 -2.03
C LYS A 120 1.86 -26.59 -2.46
N VAL A 121 2.99 -27.10 -2.99
CA VAL A 121 4.09 -26.24 -3.44
C VAL A 121 3.63 -25.31 -4.54
N ARG A 122 2.96 -25.81 -5.58
CA ARG A 122 2.48 -25.00 -6.70
C ARG A 122 1.42 -23.98 -6.31
N ARG A 123 0.52 -24.38 -5.40
CA ARG A 123 -0.47 -23.46 -4.86
C ARG A 123 0.18 -22.34 -4.05
N PHE A 124 1.19 -22.68 -3.24
CA PHE A 124 1.93 -21.70 -2.47
C PHE A 124 2.67 -20.71 -3.37
N ASP A 125 3.37 -21.21 -4.38
CA ASP A 125 4.07 -20.41 -5.40
C ASP A 125 3.13 -19.42 -6.10
N ALA A 126 1.98 -19.88 -6.56
CA ALA A 126 0.97 -19.02 -7.19
C ALA A 126 0.42 -17.94 -6.24
N MET A 127 0.27 -18.25 -4.94
CA MET A 127 -0.17 -17.27 -3.94
C MET A 127 0.93 -16.26 -3.62
N GLU A 128 2.19 -16.68 -3.61
CA GLU A 128 3.35 -15.80 -3.42
C GLU A 128 3.50 -14.85 -4.59
N ASP A 129 3.38 -15.33 -5.83
CA ASP A 129 3.40 -14.50 -7.05
C ASP A 129 2.29 -13.43 -7.02
N LEU A 130 1.08 -13.79 -6.59
CA LEU A 130 -0.02 -12.85 -6.46
C LEU A 130 0.28 -11.80 -5.38
N ALA A 131 0.84 -12.20 -4.25
CA ALA A 131 1.22 -11.29 -3.18
C ALA A 131 2.33 -10.33 -3.62
N GLU A 132 3.35 -10.83 -4.32
CA GLU A 132 4.44 -10.00 -4.83
C GLU A 132 3.96 -8.97 -5.86
N LEU A 133 3.06 -9.39 -6.76
CA LEU A 133 2.45 -8.51 -7.76
C LEU A 133 1.63 -7.41 -7.09
N LEU A 134 0.79 -7.75 -6.13
CA LEU A 134 -0.04 -6.79 -5.40
C LEU A 134 0.81 -5.81 -4.58
N GLU A 135 1.83 -6.30 -3.88
CA GLU A 135 2.75 -5.44 -3.11
C GLU A 135 3.48 -4.47 -4.06
N GLY A 136 3.94 -4.95 -5.23
CA GLY A 136 4.54 -4.10 -6.24
C GLY A 136 3.58 -3.01 -6.72
N HIS A 137 2.33 -3.37 -7.01
CA HIS A 137 1.32 -2.41 -7.47
C HIS A 137 0.87 -1.42 -6.39
N LEU A 138 0.92 -1.80 -5.11
CA LEU A 138 0.55 -0.91 -4.00
C LEU A 138 1.52 0.27 -3.81
N TRP A 139 2.80 0.06 -4.12
CA TRP A 139 3.85 1.06 -3.91
C TRP A 139 4.34 1.74 -5.18
N ALA A 140 4.00 1.23 -6.35
CA ALA A 140 4.37 1.82 -7.64
C ALA A 140 3.47 3.02 -7.97
N ASN A 141 3.97 3.93 -8.80
CA ASN A 141 3.14 4.97 -9.40
C ASN A 141 2.15 4.37 -10.40
N LEU A 142 0.99 5.00 -10.51
CA LEU A 142 -0.08 4.54 -11.40
C LEU A 142 0.34 4.68 -12.87
N PRO A 143 0.14 3.67 -13.75
CA PRO A 143 0.34 3.83 -15.19
C PRO A 143 -0.57 4.90 -15.79
N SER A 144 -0.11 5.61 -16.84
CA SER A 144 -0.83 6.72 -17.47
C SER A 144 -2.24 6.38 -17.94
N ALA A 145 -2.48 5.14 -18.38
CA ALA A 145 -3.79 4.66 -18.81
C ALA A 145 -4.18 3.43 -17.97
N ASN A 146 -4.33 3.62 -16.66
CA ASN A 146 -4.58 2.52 -15.76
C ASN A 146 -5.98 1.94 -15.87
N THR A 147 -6.06 0.70 -16.35
CA THR A 147 -7.29 -0.11 -16.34
C THR A 147 -7.19 -1.34 -15.43
N THR A 148 -6.00 -1.73 -15.02
CA THR A 148 -5.72 -3.02 -14.36
C THR A 148 -5.14 -2.91 -12.95
N PHE A 149 -4.35 -1.88 -12.66
CA PHE A 149 -3.71 -1.75 -11.36
C PHE A 149 -4.69 -1.27 -10.30
N VAL A 150 -4.60 -1.85 -9.11
CA VAL A 150 -5.18 -1.27 -7.91
C VAL A 150 -4.60 0.13 -7.68
N TRP A 151 -5.39 1.07 -7.17
CA TRP A 151 -4.89 2.40 -6.93
C TRP A 151 -3.86 2.39 -5.78
N PRO A 152 -2.61 2.75 -6.08
CA PRO A 152 -1.49 2.61 -5.15
C PRO A 152 -1.50 3.68 -4.05
N VAL A 153 -0.62 3.51 -3.07
CA VAL A 153 -0.40 4.52 -2.02
C VAL A 153 0.02 5.87 -2.60
N PRO A 154 0.94 5.97 -3.59
CA PRO A 154 1.28 7.24 -4.24
C PRO A 154 0.13 7.93 -4.96
N TYR A 155 -0.90 7.21 -5.40
CA TYR A 155 -2.11 7.82 -5.95
C TYR A 155 -2.87 8.64 -4.90
N TRP A 156 -3.00 8.11 -3.70
CA TRP A 156 -3.71 8.78 -2.62
C TRP A 156 -2.85 9.84 -1.93
N LEU A 157 -1.55 9.60 -1.82
CA LEU A 157 -0.55 10.42 -1.17
C LEU A 157 0.56 10.78 -2.17
N PRO A 158 0.29 11.66 -3.14
CA PRO A 158 1.26 12.01 -4.16
C PRO A 158 2.50 12.67 -3.54
N GLN A 159 3.64 12.33 -4.11
CA GLN A 159 4.93 12.90 -3.72
C GLN A 159 5.07 14.33 -4.22
N ALA A 160 5.88 15.13 -3.52
CA ALA A 160 6.19 16.48 -3.93
C ALA A 160 7.01 16.48 -5.23
N THR A 161 6.59 17.26 -6.20
CA THR A 161 7.25 17.38 -7.53
C THR A 161 8.16 18.60 -7.66
N SER A 162 8.25 19.45 -6.64
CA SER A 162 9.02 20.69 -6.70
C SER A 162 9.86 20.89 -5.44
N THR A 163 11.08 21.42 -5.62
CA THR A 163 11.99 21.81 -4.52
C THR A 163 11.45 22.98 -3.68
N THR A 164 10.55 23.78 -4.23
CA THR A 164 9.91 24.92 -3.56
C THR A 164 8.60 24.54 -2.87
N HIS A 165 8.39 23.26 -2.62
CA HIS A 165 7.16 22.74 -2.07
C HIS A 165 6.90 23.24 -0.63
N THR A 166 5.71 23.77 -0.40
CA THR A 166 5.31 24.24 0.93
C THR A 166 4.91 23.08 1.82
N THR A 167 5.54 22.96 3.00
CA THR A 167 5.13 21.97 4.00
C THR A 167 3.70 22.23 4.50
N GLY A 168 2.85 21.23 4.45
CA GLY A 168 1.47 21.34 4.96
C GLY A 168 0.45 20.57 4.16
N TRP A 169 -0.79 21.04 4.20
CA TRP A 169 -1.89 20.47 3.42
C TRP A 169 -1.86 20.97 1.98
N VAL A 170 -1.42 20.12 1.08
CA VAL A 170 -1.20 20.49 -0.32
C VAL A 170 -2.27 19.90 -1.21
N GLY A 171 -2.81 20.72 -2.09
CA GLY A 171 -3.75 20.32 -3.12
C GLY A 171 -3.01 19.83 -4.35
N GLN A 172 -2.57 18.59 -4.33
CA GLN A 172 -1.93 17.94 -5.47
C GLN A 172 -2.77 16.74 -5.91
N ASN A 173 -3.03 16.65 -7.21
CA ASN A 173 -3.60 15.48 -7.83
C ASN A 173 -2.54 14.39 -7.98
N PRO A 174 -2.95 13.11 -8.08
CA PRO A 174 -2.01 12.03 -8.31
C PRO A 174 -1.17 12.26 -9.55
N VAL A 175 0.05 11.71 -9.55
CA VAL A 175 0.96 11.75 -10.69
C VAL A 175 1.12 10.32 -11.20
N ASP A 176 1.07 10.14 -12.52
CA ASP A 176 1.29 8.85 -13.14
C ASP A 176 2.79 8.47 -13.21
N SER A 177 3.09 7.27 -13.66
CA SER A 177 4.45 6.78 -13.82
C SER A 177 5.26 7.54 -14.89
N GLY A 178 4.60 8.32 -15.76
CA GLY A 178 5.22 9.19 -16.76
C GLY A 178 5.46 10.62 -16.25
N GLY A 179 5.16 10.91 -14.97
CA GLY A 179 5.31 12.24 -14.38
C GLY A 179 4.18 13.21 -14.70
N THR A 180 3.09 12.73 -15.33
CA THR A 180 1.94 13.58 -15.69
C THR A 180 0.93 13.64 -14.54
N SER A 181 0.52 14.83 -14.17
CA SER A 181 -0.52 15.04 -13.15
C SER A 181 -1.88 14.62 -13.70
N LEU A 182 -2.60 13.78 -12.96
CA LEU A 182 -3.98 13.42 -13.30
C LEU A 182 -4.92 14.59 -13.03
N SER A 183 -6.11 14.57 -13.63
CA SER A 183 -7.11 15.63 -13.47
C SER A 183 -7.75 15.66 -12.08
N ASP A 184 -7.80 14.51 -11.42
CA ASP A 184 -8.51 14.34 -10.16
C ASP A 184 -7.96 13.18 -9.33
N CYS A 185 -8.43 13.10 -8.07
CA CYS A 185 -8.20 12.00 -7.17
C CYS A 185 -9.57 11.44 -6.74
N ALA A 186 -9.93 10.25 -7.23
CA ALA A 186 -11.23 9.61 -7.02
C ALA A 186 -12.44 10.47 -7.48
N GLY A 187 -12.29 11.18 -8.60
CA GLY A 187 -13.34 12.07 -9.16
C GLY A 187 -13.42 13.44 -8.50
N ILE A 188 -12.47 13.80 -7.61
CA ILE A 188 -12.41 15.11 -6.95
C ILE A 188 -11.07 15.77 -7.27
N ASP A 189 -11.09 16.95 -7.86
CA ASP A 189 -9.88 17.74 -8.14
C ASP A 189 -9.32 18.36 -6.86
N ALA A 190 -8.25 17.76 -6.34
CA ALA A 190 -7.59 18.22 -5.11
C ALA A 190 -6.82 19.54 -5.30
N SER A 191 -6.47 19.92 -6.53
CA SER A 191 -5.74 21.17 -6.83
C SER A 191 -6.64 22.40 -6.71
N SER A 192 -7.94 22.22 -6.89
CA SER A 192 -8.92 23.30 -6.79
C SER A 192 -9.04 23.84 -5.37
N ALA A 193 -9.10 25.17 -5.24
CA ALA A 193 -9.36 25.84 -3.96
C ALA A 193 -10.73 25.48 -3.36
N THR A 194 -11.66 25.02 -4.18
CA THR A 194 -12.99 24.61 -3.74
C THR A 194 -12.94 23.36 -2.86
N TYR A 195 -11.98 22.46 -3.10
CA TYR A 195 -11.85 21.18 -2.41
C TYR A 195 -10.74 21.19 -1.34
N ASP A 196 -10.67 22.23 -0.52
CA ASP A 196 -9.58 22.49 0.44
C ASP A 196 -9.43 21.40 1.52
N LEU A 197 -10.48 20.66 1.83
CA LEU A 197 -10.42 19.53 2.77
C LEU A 197 -10.01 18.20 2.12
N TRP A 198 -10.00 18.11 0.78
CA TRP A 198 -9.56 16.94 0.02
C TRP A 198 -8.07 17.02 -0.33
N ARG A 199 -7.23 17.40 0.64
CA ARG A 199 -5.79 17.57 0.50
C ARG A 199 -5.02 16.63 1.42
N SER A 200 -3.89 16.08 0.95
CA SER A 200 -2.98 15.28 1.76
C SER A 200 -1.89 16.15 2.39
N TYR A 201 -1.31 15.67 3.48
CA TYR A 201 -0.15 16.30 4.08
C TYR A 201 1.10 15.96 3.29
N GLN A 202 1.86 16.98 2.88
CA GLN A 202 3.10 16.80 2.13
C GLN A 202 4.22 17.65 2.74
N SER A 203 5.44 17.15 2.64
CA SER A 203 6.66 17.88 2.99
C SER A 203 7.83 17.32 2.18
N ILE A 204 8.90 18.07 2.08
CA ILE A 204 10.14 17.62 1.44
C ILE A 204 11.26 17.47 2.47
N TRP A 205 12.17 16.52 2.20
CA TRP A 205 13.42 16.40 2.96
C TRP A 205 14.35 17.55 2.62
N GLY A 206 15.02 18.13 3.62
CA GLY A 206 16.05 19.13 3.45
C GLY A 206 15.63 20.40 2.69
N ALA A 207 16.31 21.51 2.92
CA ALA A 207 16.13 22.74 2.13
C ALA A 207 16.93 22.72 0.82
N ASP A 208 17.96 21.86 0.73
CA ASP A 208 18.99 21.91 -0.30
C ASP A 208 19.06 20.65 -1.15
N GLY A 209 17.95 19.95 -1.31
CA GLY A 209 17.86 18.68 -2.01
C GLY A 209 18.20 18.75 -3.50
N ALA A 210 19.47 18.87 -3.83
CA ALA A 210 19.93 18.51 -5.16
C ALA A 210 19.65 17.01 -5.38
N ASN A 211 18.98 16.69 -6.48
CA ASN A 211 18.70 15.34 -6.95
C ASN A 211 19.96 14.45 -6.78
N GLY A 212 19.81 13.32 -6.09
CA GLY A 212 20.85 12.29 -6.01
C GLY A 212 21.73 12.23 -4.77
N SER A 213 21.68 13.19 -3.83
CA SER A 213 22.44 13.08 -2.57
C SER A 213 21.65 12.30 -1.51
N ALA A 214 22.31 11.48 -0.68
CA ALA A 214 21.64 10.78 0.43
C ALA A 214 20.94 11.77 1.37
N PRO A 215 19.74 11.46 1.90
CA PRO A 215 19.05 12.38 2.80
C PRO A 215 19.94 12.63 4.01
N SER A 216 20.48 13.84 4.14
CA SER A 216 21.07 14.27 5.39
C SER A 216 19.90 14.70 6.29
N PHE A 217 19.48 13.83 7.19
CA PHE A 217 18.45 14.14 8.14
C PHE A 217 18.93 15.19 9.13
N THR A 218 18.41 16.37 9.02
CA THR A 218 18.67 17.46 9.97
C THR A 218 17.63 17.43 11.10
N ALA A 219 17.89 18.19 12.17
CA ALA A 219 16.89 18.41 13.22
C ALA A 219 15.59 19.03 12.67
N GLY A 220 15.68 19.76 11.54
CA GLY A 220 14.54 20.32 10.81
C GLY A 220 13.63 19.24 10.20
N ASP A 221 14.20 18.16 9.66
CA ASP A 221 13.42 17.09 9.07
C ASP A 221 12.66 16.29 10.14
N LEU A 222 13.26 16.06 11.29
CA LEU A 222 12.54 15.50 12.44
C LEU A 222 11.38 16.40 12.90
N ALA A 223 11.53 17.72 12.82
CA ALA A 223 10.45 18.65 13.13
C ALA A 223 9.30 18.53 12.13
N LYS A 224 9.58 18.31 10.84
CA LYS A 224 8.57 18.05 9.78
C LYS A 224 7.79 16.75 10.03
N ILE A 225 8.48 15.66 10.41
CA ILE A 225 7.82 14.39 10.77
C ILE A 225 6.92 14.59 12.00
N ARG A 226 7.39 15.31 13.01
CA ARG A 226 6.58 15.63 14.20
C ARG A 226 5.38 16.50 13.87
N ALA A 227 5.52 17.42 12.91
CA ALA A 227 4.41 18.25 12.42
C ALA A 227 3.38 17.39 11.67
N MET A 228 3.82 16.51 10.77
CA MET A 228 2.96 15.55 10.08
C MET A 228 2.21 14.65 11.08
N PHE A 229 2.90 14.11 12.08
CA PHE A 229 2.28 13.30 13.13
C PHE A 229 1.18 14.07 13.89
N ARG A 230 1.41 15.34 14.23
CA ARG A 230 0.38 16.18 14.87
C ARG A 230 -0.77 16.48 13.94
N ALA A 231 -0.49 16.74 12.66
CA ALA A 231 -1.51 17.02 11.66
C ALA A 231 -2.45 15.83 11.43
N LEU A 232 -1.89 14.62 11.31
CA LEU A 232 -2.66 13.39 11.11
C LEU A 232 -3.49 12.96 12.33
N LYS A 233 -3.15 13.44 13.53
CA LYS A 233 -3.92 13.22 14.76
C LYS A 233 -5.02 14.25 14.99
N PHE A 234 -5.21 15.20 14.08
CA PHE A 234 -6.21 16.24 14.26
C PHE A 234 -7.63 15.62 14.28
N GLU A 235 -8.28 15.73 15.43
CA GLU A 235 -9.69 15.40 15.60
C GLU A 235 -10.53 16.67 15.44
N ALA A 236 -11.58 16.61 14.64
CA ALA A 236 -12.52 17.71 14.56
C ALA A 236 -13.23 17.88 15.92
N PRO A 237 -13.45 19.11 16.42
CA PRO A 237 -13.92 19.37 17.79
C PRO A 237 -15.28 18.74 18.12
N PHE A 238 -16.02 18.23 17.17
CA PHE A 238 -17.34 17.62 17.35
C PHE A 238 -17.45 16.17 16.85
N MET A 239 -16.33 15.55 16.50
CA MET A 239 -16.37 14.14 16.12
C MET A 239 -16.24 13.24 17.34
N VAL A 240 -17.27 12.48 17.54
CA VAL A 240 -17.35 11.42 18.54
C VAL A 240 -16.26 10.39 18.34
N LYS A 241 -15.53 10.12 19.43
CA LYS A 241 -14.71 8.95 19.76
C LYS A 241 -14.44 7.99 18.58
N ASP A 242 -13.48 8.31 17.75
CA ASP A 242 -12.81 7.30 16.97
C ASP A 242 -11.70 6.66 17.81
N ASN A 243 -11.69 5.34 17.83
CA ASN A 243 -10.72 4.54 18.56
C ASN A 243 -9.30 4.99 18.22
N SER A 244 -8.65 5.61 19.18
CA SER A 244 -7.24 5.98 19.23
C SER A 244 -6.49 6.04 17.89
N PRO A 245 -6.50 7.16 17.18
CA PRO A 245 -5.87 7.29 15.85
C PRO A 245 -4.37 6.96 15.85
N ALA A 246 -3.71 7.02 17.00
CA ALA A 246 -2.31 6.68 17.15
C ALA A 246 -2.00 5.18 16.92
N ARG A 247 -2.94 4.29 17.19
CA ARG A 247 -2.73 2.84 17.00
C ARG A 247 -2.90 2.40 15.55
N ALA A 248 -3.63 3.17 14.77
CA ALA A 248 -3.84 2.89 13.36
C ALA A 248 -2.81 3.56 12.45
N LEU A 249 -2.00 4.49 12.98
CA LEU A 249 -0.95 5.14 12.21
C LEU A 249 0.26 4.22 12.08
N ARG A 250 0.79 4.09 10.86
CA ARG A 250 2.01 3.37 10.53
C ARG A 250 2.87 4.22 9.61
N TYR A 251 4.18 4.08 9.75
CA TYR A 251 5.15 4.64 8.81
C TYR A 251 5.69 3.54 7.92
N TYR A 252 5.85 3.87 6.63
CA TYR A 252 6.44 2.99 5.62
C TYR A 252 7.55 3.73 4.91
N ALA A 253 8.72 3.13 4.84
CA ALA A 253 9.92 3.75 4.27
C ALA A 253 10.79 2.73 3.56
N ASN A 254 11.70 3.23 2.71
CA ASN A 254 12.75 2.44 2.09
C ASN A 254 13.96 2.31 3.03
N ASP A 255 14.94 1.45 2.64
CA ASP A 255 16.17 1.19 3.39
C ASP A 255 16.99 2.48 3.65
N THR A 256 17.15 3.30 2.62
CA THR A 256 17.90 4.58 2.71
C THR A 256 17.34 5.53 3.78
N THR A 257 16.01 5.63 3.86
CA THR A 257 15.34 6.48 4.86
C THR A 257 15.49 5.89 6.27
N ILE A 258 15.38 4.57 6.40
CA ILE A 258 15.56 3.88 7.68
C ILE A 258 17.00 4.03 8.18
N GLY A 259 18.01 3.75 7.33
CA GLY A 259 19.42 3.92 7.69
C GLY A 259 19.78 5.35 8.11
N ALA A 260 19.14 6.34 7.49
CA ALA A 260 19.31 7.74 7.93
C ALA A 260 18.69 8.01 9.31
N PHE A 261 17.57 7.35 9.66
CA PHE A 261 17.03 7.42 11.02
C PHE A 261 17.94 6.74 12.06
N GLU A 262 18.52 5.60 11.70
CA GLU A 262 19.50 4.90 12.54
C GLU A 262 20.71 5.78 12.82
N THR A 263 21.28 6.40 11.79
CA THR A 263 22.41 7.32 11.94
C THR A 263 22.12 8.49 12.90
N ILE A 264 20.90 9.05 12.86
CA ILE A 264 20.50 10.10 13.81
C ILE A 264 20.31 9.55 15.23
N ALA A 265 19.74 8.37 15.36
CA ALA A 265 19.55 7.71 16.64
C ALA A 265 20.92 7.45 17.30
N ASP A 266 21.87 6.91 16.55
CA ASP A 266 23.23 6.63 17.00
C ASP A 266 23.99 7.89 17.39
N SER A 267 23.88 8.98 16.62
CA SER A 267 24.54 10.24 16.90
C SER A 267 24.06 10.94 18.21
N ARG A 268 22.90 10.54 18.72
CA ARG A 268 22.30 11.11 19.95
C ARG A 268 22.49 10.25 21.18
N ASN A 269 23.06 9.07 21.01
CA ASN A 269 23.20 8.10 22.07
C ASN A 269 24.66 8.04 22.53
N ASP A 270 24.97 8.69 23.65
CA ASP A 270 26.33 8.71 24.23
C ASP A 270 26.73 7.33 24.84
N ASN A 271 25.86 6.34 24.86
CA ASN A 271 26.06 5.01 25.43
C ASN A 271 26.04 3.90 24.40
N ILE A 272 27.02 3.90 23.50
CA ILE A 272 27.16 2.93 22.39
C ILE A 272 27.12 1.45 22.85
N GLY A 273 27.50 1.13 24.06
CA GLY A 273 27.50 -0.24 24.58
C GLY A 273 26.11 -0.82 24.93
N PHE A 274 25.07 0.00 25.02
CA PHE A 274 23.70 -0.41 25.40
C PHE A 274 22.74 -0.56 24.22
N ASP A 275 23.09 0.00 23.08
CA ASP A 275 22.20 0.17 21.94
C ASP A 275 22.04 -1.06 21.08
N ILE A 276 23.15 -1.74 20.80
CA ILE A 276 23.14 -2.96 19.97
C ILE A 276 22.31 -4.09 20.60
N ALA A 277 22.16 -4.06 21.94
CA ALA A 277 21.43 -5.10 22.67
C ALA A 277 19.93 -4.81 22.90
N LYS A 278 19.46 -3.60 22.63
CA LYS A 278 18.07 -3.18 22.96
C LYS A 278 17.26 -2.59 21.82
N VAL A 279 17.81 -2.41 20.64
CA VAL A 279 17.03 -2.00 19.50
C VAL A 279 16.23 -3.23 19.05
N ALA A 280 15.03 -3.34 19.59
CA ALA A 280 14.02 -4.18 19.00
C ALA A 280 13.90 -3.77 17.52
N GLU A 281 13.83 -4.73 16.63
CA GLU A 281 13.84 -4.72 15.17
C GLU A 281 13.09 -3.57 14.45
N ASN A 282 12.56 -2.58 15.18
CA ASN A 282 11.71 -1.53 14.61
C ASN A 282 12.02 -0.17 15.20
N ILE A 283 12.48 0.73 14.36
CA ILE A 283 12.53 2.17 14.69
C ILE A 283 11.12 2.66 14.92
N ALA A 284 10.90 3.33 16.05
CA ALA A 284 9.62 3.92 16.38
C ALA A 284 9.72 5.43 16.50
N ILE A 285 8.95 6.17 15.73
CA ILE A 285 8.85 7.62 15.82
C ILE A 285 7.59 7.97 16.62
N LYS A 286 7.77 8.55 17.82
CA LYS A 286 6.65 8.84 18.73
C LYS A 286 5.77 7.62 19.06
N GLY A 287 6.38 6.47 19.22
CA GLY A 287 5.67 5.23 19.54
C GLY A 287 4.93 4.59 18.36
N VAL A 288 5.13 5.09 17.14
CA VAL A 288 4.62 4.51 15.90
C VAL A 288 5.76 3.81 15.18
N PRO A 289 5.68 2.51 14.91
CA PRO A 289 6.73 1.78 14.22
C PRO A 289 6.88 2.23 12.76
N VAL A 290 8.11 2.19 12.27
CA VAL A 290 8.45 2.36 10.86
C VAL A 290 8.63 0.98 10.25
N SER A 291 7.88 0.66 9.22
CA SER A 291 7.97 -0.61 8.50
C SER A 291 8.82 -0.44 7.24
N TYR A 292 9.78 -1.32 7.05
CA TYR A 292 10.57 -1.40 5.83
C TYR A 292 9.74 -1.95 4.68
N VAL A 293 9.86 -1.33 3.50
CA VAL A 293 9.20 -1.75 2.27
C VAL A 293 10.23 -1.87 1.15
N ALA A 294 10.61 -3.08 0.81
CA ALA A 294 11.62 -3.37 -0.21
C ALA A 294 11.25 -2.82 -1.62
N LYS A 295 9.96 -2.74 -1.94
CA LYS A 295 9.51 -2.18 -3.24
C LYS A 295 9.74 -0.67 -3.36
N LEU A 296 9.96 0.05 -2.25
CA LEU A 296 10.32 1.47 -2.24
C LEU A 296 11.82 1.74 -2.42
N ASP A 297 12.68 0.73 -2.40
CA ASP A 297 14.13 0.92 -2.56
C ASP A 297 14.53 1.41 -3.95
N THR A 298 13.68 1.15 -4.95
CA THR A 298 13.85 1.66 -6.31
C THR A 298 13.41 3.12 -6.47
N ASP A 299 12.71 3.68 -5.48
CA ASP A 299 12.23 5.06 -5.52
C ASP A 299 13.32 6.03 -5.04
N THR A 300 13.87 6.81 -5.98
CA THR A 300 14.95 7.78 -5.74
C THR A 300 14.51 8.97 -4.87
N THR A 301 13.21 9.17 -4.68
CA THR A 301 12.67 10.25 -3.84
C THR A 301 12.73 9.93 -2.36
N ASN A 302 13.10 8.71 -1.97
CA ASN A 302 13.24 8.24 -0.59
C ASN A 302 12.03 8.63 0.28
N PRO A 303 10.82 8.16 -0.05
CA PRO A 303 9.61 8.58 0.60
C PRO A 303 9.45 7.97 1.99
N LEU A 304 8.89 8.77 2.91
CA LEU A 304 8.30 8.30 4.16
C LEU A 304 6.80 8.50 4.09
N TYR A 305 6.06 7.43 3.92
CA TYR A 305 4.60 7.45 3.98
C TYR A 305 4.13 7.25 5.41
N ALA A 306 3.27 8.15 5.88
CA ALA A 306 2.51 7.98 7.11
C ALA A 306 1.08 7.65 6.74
N ILE A 307 0.61 6.45 7.06
CA ILE A 307 -0.73 5.97 6.68
C ILE A 307 -1.54 5.73 7.94
N ASN A 308 -2.75 6.28 7.96
CA ASN A 308 -3.73 6.02 9.00
C ASN A 308 -4.75 4.99 8.50
N HIS A 309 -4.61 3.78 8.96
CA HIS A 309 -5.44 2.64 8.54
C HIS A 309 -6.92 2.71 8.96
N ASN A 310 -7.32 3.69 9.75
CA ASN A 310 -8.74 3.92 10.01
C ASN A 310 -9.42 4.56 8.80
N PHE A 311 -8.68 5.32 8.00
CA PHE A 311 -9.19 6.04 6.83
C PHE A 311 -8.73 5.45 5.51
N PHE A 312 -7.57 4.78 5.50
CA PHE A 312 -7.07 4.03 4.36
C PHE A 312 -7.38 2.54 4.51
N ARG A 313 -8.12 1.99 3.55
CA ARG A 313 -8.60 0.61 3.59
C ARG A 313 -8.44 -0.07 2.25
N CYS A 314 -8.37 -1.39 2.29
CA CYS A 314 -8.49 -2.24 1.13
C CYS A 314 -9.94 -2.75 1.05
N LEU A 315 -10.58 -2.56 -0.09
CA LEU A 315 -11.92 -3.06 -0.38
C LEU A 315 -11.81 -4.36 -1.16
N VAL A 316 -12.61 -5.33 -0.79
CA VAL A 316 -12.66 -6.64 -1.45
C VAL A 316 -14.10 -6.96 -1.81
N LEU A 317 -14.33 -7.45 -3.02
CA LEU A 317 -15.66 -7.86 -3.45
C LEU A 317 -16.06 -9.18 -2.78
N LYS A 318 -17.27 -9.22 -2.20
CA LYS A 318 -17.79 -10.40 -1.55
C LYS A 318 -17.93 -11.56 -2.54
N GLY A 319 -17.36 -12.71 -2.18
CA GLY A 319 -17.38 -13.91 -3.01
C GLY A 319 -16.23 -14.04 -4.00
N ASP A 320 -15.37 -13.01 -4.11
CA ASP A 320 -14.21 -13.01 -5.01
C ASP A 320 -12.91 -12.68 -4.25
N TYR A 321 -12.85 -13.05 -2.98
CA TYR A 321 -11.64 -12.91 -2.16
C TYR A 321 -10.85 -14.22 -2.18
N LEU A 322 -9.76 -14.27 -2.96
CA LEU A 322 -8.91 -15.44 -3.14
C LEU A 322 -9.75 -16.68 -3.47
N ARG A 323 -10.73 -16.50 -4.35
CA ARG A 323 -11.63 -17.59 -4.74
C ARG A 323 -10.91 -18.56 -5.66
N GLU A 324 -10.77 -19.80 -5.24
CA GLU A 324 -10.23 -20.88 -6.06
C GLU A 324 -11.34 -21.49 -6.93
N SER A 325 -11.07 -21.64 -8.23
CA SER A 325 -11.94 -22.37 -9.13
C SER A 325 -11.80 -23.88 -8.94
N GLU A 326 -12.78 -24.64 -9.39
CA GLU A 326 -12.57 -26.08 -9.55
C GLU A 326 -11.51 -26.35 -10.62
N PRO A 327 -10.71 -27.43 -10.50
CA PRO A 327 -9.73 -27.80 -11.49
C PRO A 327 -10.39 -28.03 -12.86
N MET A 328 -9.98 -27.24 -13.84
CA MET A 328 -10.50 -27.34 -15.22
C MET A 328 -9.44 -27.93 -16.15
N ASN A 329 -9.90 -28.70 -17.14
CA ASN A 329 -9.01 -29.12 -18.22
C ASN A 329 -8.67 -27.92 -19.09
N ASP A 330 -7.38 -27.76 -19.40
CA ASP A 330 -6.94 -26.75 -20.36
C ASP A 330 -7.44 -27.12 -21.77
N VAL A 331 -8.02 -26.14 -22.45
CA VAL A 331 -8.56 -26.32 -23.83
C VAL A 331 -7.45 -26.63 -24.82
N THR A 332 -6.24 -26.13 -24.56
CA THR A 332 -5.07 -26.32 -25.43
C THR A 332 -4.27 -27.58 -25.12
N GLN A 333 -4.34 -28.06 -23.87
CA GLN A 333 -3.58 -29.21 -23.37
C GLN A 333 -4.46 -30.18 -22.58
N HIS A 334 -4.99 -31.18 -23.22
CA HIS A 334 -5.96 -32.17 -22.68
C HIS A 334 -5.45 -32.94 -21.42
N ASN A 335 -4.16 -32.93 -21.14
CA ASN A 335 -3.54 -33.59 -19.97
C ASN A 335 -3.21 -32.63 -18.82
N THR A 336 -3.61 -31.37 -18.92
CA THR A 336 -3.27 -30.34 -17.91
C THR A 336 -4.54 -29.88 -17.21
N PHE A 337 -4.51 -29.91 -15.87
CA PHE A 337 -5.54 -29.33 -15.03
C PHE A 337 -5.05 -27.99 -14.52
N THR A 338 -5.87 -26.96 -14.69
CA THR A 338 -5.59 -25.59 -14.22
C THR A 338 -6.62 -25.19 -13.19
N THR A 339 -6.16 -24.61 -12.09
CA THR A 339 -6.99 -23.98 -11.07
C THR A 339 -6.66 -22.49 -11.03
N HIS A 340 -7.67 -21.65 -11.17
CA HIS A 340 -7.53 -20.19 -11.09
C HIS A 340 -7.83 -19.72 -9.67
N VAL A 341 -7.12 -18.67 -9.26
CA VAL A 341 -7.38 -17.95 -8.02
C VAL A 341 -7.70 -16.52 -8.38
N ASP A 342 -8.91 -16.10 -8.10
CA ASP A 342 -9.43 -14.78 -8.43
C ASP A 342 -9.46 -13.89 -7.20
N LEU A 343 -9.14 -12.61 -7.38
CA LEU A 343 -9.22 -11.58 -6.37
C LEU A 343 -9.69 -10.27 -7.00
N THR A 344 -10.84 -9.76 -6.54
CA THR A 344 -11.31 -8.43 -6.91
C THR A 344 -11.10 -7.48 -5.75
N VAL A 345 -10.24 -6.49 -5.97
CA VAL A 345 -9.74 -5.61 -4.91
C VAL A 345 -9.61 -4.16 -5.38
N GLN A 346 -9.75 -3.21 -4.45
CA GLN A 346 -9.40 -1.82 -4.66
C GLN A 346 -9.01 -1.16 -3.34
N THR A 347 -8.19 -0.11 -3.38
CA THR A 347 -7.90 0.71 -2.20
C THR A 347 -8.86 1.89 -2.11
N GLN A 348 -9.14 2.30 -0.90
CA GLN A 348 -9.99 3.45 -0.59
C GLN A 348 -9.33 4.33 0.47
N MET A 349 -9.38 5.63 0.26
CA MET A 349 -9.08 6.61 1.30
C MET A 349 -10.35 7.40 1.61
N LYS A 350 -10.98 7.10 2.74
CA LYS A 350 -12.27 7.73 3.15
C LYS A 350 -12.13 9.24 3.33
N ASP A 351 -11.04 9.66 3.93
CA ASP A 351 -10.70 11.07 4.17
C ASP A 351 -9.20 11.25 3.87
N ARG A 352 -8.90 11.96 2.80
CA ARG A 352 -7.51 12.17 2.36
C ARG A 352 -6.72 13.00 3.35
N ARG A 353 -7.37 13.94 4.05
CA ARG A 353 -6.73 14.81 5.03
C ARG A 353 -6.26 14.07 6.27
N ARG A 354 -7.02 13.04 6.70
CA ARG A 354 -6.68 12.23 7.87
C ARG A 354 -6.05 10.91 7.50
N GLY A 355 -6.19 10.49 6.23
CA GLY A 355 -5.75 9.20 5.74
C GLY A 355 -4.25 9.03 5.70
N GLY A 356 -3.52 10.13 5.51
CA GLY A 356 -2.08 10.02 5.51
C GLY A 356 -1.35 11.26 5.05
N GLY A 357 -0.03 11.13 5.00
CA GLY A 357 0.88 12.14 4.49
C GLY A 357 2.17 11.53 3.98
N VAL A 358 2.91 12.29 3.21
CA VAL A 358 4.20 11.86 2.65
C VAL A 358 5.25 12.93 2.89
N ILE A 359 6.46 12.47 3.20
CA ILE A 359 7.66 13.29 3.19
C ILE A 359 8.63 12.60 2.23
N CYS A 360 9.05 13.32 1.21
CA CYS A 360 9.91 12.76 0.17
C CYS A 360 10.91 13.82 -0.29
N ARG A 361 11.85 13.42 -1.12
CA ARG A 361 12.57 14.35 -1.97
C ARG A 361 11.67 14.78 -3.12
N PRO A 362 11.86 15.97 -3.66
CA PRO A 362 11.23 16.33 -4.92
C PRO A 362 11.76 15.40 -6.03
N ALA A 363 10.84 14.91 -6.84
CA ALA A 363 11.15 14.05 -7.99
C ALA A 363 11.90 14.82 -9.08
#